data_732417cdc755642f9947512ec581a494
#
_entry.id   732417cdc755642f9947512ec581a494
#
_cell.length_a   1.000
_cell.length_b   1.000
_cell.length_c   1.000
_cell.angle_alpha   90.00
_cell.angle_beta   90.00
_cell.angle_gamma   90.00
#
_symmetry.space_group_name_H-M   'P 1'
#
loop_
_entity.id
_entity.type
_entity.pdbx_description
1 polymer ?
#
loop_
_entity_poly.entity_id
_entity_poly.type
_entity_poly.pdbx_seq_one_letter_code
_entity_poly.pdbx_strand_id
1 'polypeptide(L)'
;MFSVRASAATSRFCSVSSRSTAWRRFPSRTLATIADESGFKIPLIDLSKYMSASSPSEKRKTAEDIVNGFRNVGFIYLDKHGIPEATVKGAFQKSKEFFALPNEVKDKLAWEDPRSNRGYVQIGRERVTQSADSNEIAQLRAKAPDYKESMEIGRDWDKTWKNQWPEESLAPGFKQTMLEFFQTCHELHSVVMRAIALGLDLEESYFDDKINEQYHNLRLLSYPSIKTDMLKKDGQARAGAHSDYGTLTLLFQDQVGGLEVQNPHTGQFQAATPIPGTIVVNAGDLLARWSNDVLRSTLHRVVAPPAERLNATEGITPARQSIAFFCNPNGGAEISCLPTCTNAERAIKYPSVTTEEYIVGRLKATYM
;
A
#
# COMPACT_ATOMS: atom_id res chain seq x y z
N MET A 1 -54.65 -36.16 -57.21
CA MET A 1 -55.35 -34.87 -57.04
C MET A 1 -55.40 -34.58 -55.55
N PHE A 2 -54.65 -33.65 -55.11
CA PHE A 2 -54.91 -32.68 -54.04
C PHE A 2 -53.60 -31.93 -53.79
N SER A 3 -53.66 -30.64 -54.18
CA SER A 3 -52.62 -29.64 -54.03
C SER A 3 -52.58 -29.15 -52.59
N VAL A 4 -51.44 -29.12 -51.97
CA VAL A 4 -51.25 -28.39 -50.69
C VAL A 4 -50.27 -27.27 -50.92
N ARG A 5 -50.72 -26.06 -50.80
CA ARG A 5 -49.97 -24.79 -50.91
C ARG A 5 -49.05 -24.62 -49.68
N ALA A 6 -47.75 -24.36 -49.94
CA ALA A 6 -46.83 -23.93 -48.92
C ALA A 6 -46.98 -22.41 -48.66
N SER A 7 -47.23 -22.09 -47.39
CA SER A 7 -47.25 -20.70 -46.91
C SER A 7 -45.86 -20.29 -46.46
N ALA A 8 -45.27 -19.27 -47.06
CA ALA A 8 -43.98 -18.72 -46.70
C ALA A 8 -44.15 -17.75 -45.53
N ALA A 9 -43.56 -18.07 -44.38
CA ALA A 9 -43.47 -17.16 -43.23
C ALA A 9 -42.18 -16.33 -43.37
N THR A 10 -42.32 -15.05 -43.59
CA THR A 10 -41.25 -14.03 -43.61
C THR A 10 -40.83 -13.77 -42.16
N SER A 11 -39.67 -14.20 -41.78
CA SER A 11 -39.02 -13.82 -40.51
C SER A 11 -38.36 -12.44 -40.69
N ARG A 12 -38.87 -11.47 -39.95
CA ARG A 12 -38.26 -10.13 -39.83
C ARG A 12 -37.07 -10.28 -38.90
N PHE A 13 -35.86 -10.15 -39.42
CA PHE A 13 -34.64 -9.97 -38.60
C PHE A 13 -34.70 -8.54 -37.99
N CYS A 14 -34.79 -8.49 -36.67
CA CYS A 14 -34.60 -7.26 -35.90
C CYS A 14 -33.11 -7.03 -35.75
N SER A 15 -32.52 -6.08 -36.45
CA SER A 15 -31.12 -5.70 -36.30
C SER A 15 -30.97 -4.92 -35.00
N VAL A 16 -30.34 -5.56 -34.01
CA VAL A 16 -29.86 -4.91 -32.77
C VAL A 16 -28.61 -4.10 -33.12
N SER A 17 -28.80 -2.80 -33.20
CA SER A 17 -27.73 -1.81 -33.36
C SER A 17 -26.87 -1.85 -32.09
N SER A 18 -25.66 -2.39 -32.19
CA SER A 18 -24.63 -2.26 -31.15
C SER A 18 -24.14 -0.81 -31.08
N ARG A 19 -24.65 -0.07 -30.12
CA ARG A 19 -24.07 1.23 -29.76
C ARG A 19 -22.70 0.96 -29.12
N SER A 20 -21.64 1.13 -29.88
CA SER A 20 -20.29 1.24 -29.34
C SER A 20 -20.23 2.49 -28.45
N THR A 21 -20.11 2.29 -27.15
CA THR A 21 -19.77 3.36 -26.21
C THR A 21 -18.35 3.80 -26.51
N ALA A 22 -18.22 4.88 -27.28
CA ALA A 22 -16.95 5.54 -27.51
C ALA A 22 -16.40 6.00 -26.16
N TRP A 23 -15.31 5.38 -25.72
CA TRP A 23 -14.51 5.86 -24.61
C TRP A 23 -14.02 7.27 -24.96
N ARG A 24 -14.53 8.27 -24.25
CA ARG A 24 -14.03 9.65 -24.36
C ARG A 24 -12.56 9.62 -23.97
N ARG A 25 -11.67 9.86 -24.94
CA ARG A 25 -10.27 10.20 -24.68
C ARG A 25 -10.27 11.47 -23.85
N PHE A 26 -9.89 11.35 -22.59
CA PHE A 26 -9.56 12.52 -21.78
C PHE A 26 -8.33 13.19 -22.40
N PRO A 27 -8.33 14.51 -22.60
CA PRO A 27 -7.14 15.20 -23.09
C PRO A 27 -6.01 14.96 -22.08
N SER A 28 -4.80 14.73 -22.60
CA SER A 28 -3.57 14.69 -21.80
C SER A 28 -3.36 16.07 -21.18
N ARG A 29 -3.97 16.32 -20.03
CA ARG A 29 -3.61 17.47 -19.21
C ARG A 29 -2.22 17.18 -18.65
N THR A 30 -1.28 18.04 -18.98
CA THR A 30 -0.05 18.23 -18.20
C THR A 30 -0.48 18.25 -16.73
N LEU A 31 -0.11 17.20 -15.97
CA LEU A 31 -0.43 17.09 -14.55
C LEU A 31 0.31 18.22 -13.82
N ALA A 32 -0.32 19.38 -13.74
CA ALA A 32 0.06 20.41 -12.80
C ALA A 32 -0.15 19.78 -11.41
N THR A 33 0.93 19.41 -10.77
CA THR A 33 0.96 18.97 -9.39
C THR A 33 0.36 20.08 -8.54
N ILE A 34 -0.71 19.76 -7.84
CA ILE A 34 -1.36 20.69 -6.91
C ILE A 34 -0.37 20.85 -5.74
N ALA A 35 0.46 21.91 -5.80
CA ALA A 35 1.14 22.42 -4.61
C ALA A 35 0.08 23.15 -3.80
N ASP A 36 -0.03 22.84 -2.52
CA ASP A 36 -0.80 23.68 -1.61
C ASP A 36 -0.05 25.00 -1.33
N GLU A 37 -0.66 25.91 -0.62
CA GLU A 37 -0.05 27.19 -0.23
C GLU A 37 1.23 27.03 0.61
N SER A 38 1.48 25.85 1.20
CA SER A 38 2.68 25.54 1.99
C SER A 38 3.86 25.05 1.12
N GLY A 39 3.65 24.79 -0.19
CA GLY A 39 4.66 24.23 -1.08
C GLY A 39 4.95 22.74 -0.85
N PHE A 40 4.19 22.05 0.02
CA PHE A 40 4.34 20.61 0.24
C PHE A 40 3.88 19.82 -0.97
N LYS A 41 4.74 18.92 -1.45
CA LYS A 41 4.47 18.11 -2.62
C LYS A 41 5.13 16.75 -2.49
N ILE A 42 4.33 15.69 -2.61
CA ILE A 42 4.86 14.34 -2.79
C ILE A 42 5.37 14.23 -4.23
N PRO A 43 6.67 13.97 -4.47
CA PRO A 43 7.22 13.95 -5.82
C PRO A 43 6.70 12.74 -6.62
N LEU A 44 6.50 12.94 -7.92
CA LEU A 44 6.17 11.91 -8.90
C LEU A 44 7.44 11.48 -9.62
N ILE A 45 7.82 10.22 -9.48
CA ILE A 45 9.05 9.63 -10.02
C ILE A 45 8.71 8.67 -11.17
N ASP A 46 9.24 8.92 -12.35
CA ASP A 46 9.20 8.01 -13.50
C ASP A 46 10.29 6.94 -13.33
N LEU A 47 9.92 5.74 -12.81
CA LEU A 47 10.88 4.67 -12.53
C LEU A 47 11.47 4.05 -13.80
N SER A 48 10.84 4.20 -14.96
CA SER A 48 11.40 3.69 -16.23
C SER A 48 12.75 4.32 -16.55
N LYS A 49 12.99 5.55 -16.09
CA LYS A 49 14.28 6.25 -16.22
C LYS A 49 15.41 5.68 -15.35
N TYR A 50 15.06 4.80 -14.41
CA TYR A 50 16.02 3.98 -13.67
C TYR A 50 16.19 2.61 -14.30
N MET A 51 15.07 1.90 -14.57
CA MET A 51 15.07 0.52 -15.06
C MET A 51 15.59 0.39 -16.49
N SER A 52 15.30 1.38 -17.35
CA SER A 52 15.66 1.40 -18.77
C SER A 52 16.40 2.68 -19.12
N ALA A 53 17.28 3.14 -18.22
CA ALA A 53 18.04 4.38 -18.38
C ALA A 53 18.86 4.34 -19.66
N SER A 54 18.85 5.44 -20.42
CA SER A 54 19.64 5.62 -21.63
C SER A 54 21.12 5.89 -21.34
N SER A 55 21.45 6.26 -20.10
CA SER A 55 22.81 6.53 -19.64
C SER A 55 22.96 6.31 -18.13
N PRO A 56 24.20 6.07 -17.64
CA PRO A 56 24.48 6.00 -16.19
C PRO A 56 24.10 7.29 -15.45
N SER A 57 24.20 8.44 -16.09
CA SER A 57 23.82 9.73 -15.50
C SER A 57 22.31 9.87 -15.30
N GLU A 58 21.50 9.39 -16.23
CA GLU A 58 20.04 9.38 -16.10
C GLU A 58 19.59 8.42 -14.97
N LYS A 59 20.20 7.23 -14.92
CA LYS A 59 19.98 6.25 -13.83
C LYS A 59 20.29 6.86 -12.48
N ARG A 60 21.48 7.47 -12.35
CA ARG A 60 21.93 8.14 -11.13
C ARG A 60 20.98 9.26 -10.70
N LYS A 61 20.61 10.13 -11.65
CA LYS A 61 19.69 11.22 -11.35
C LYS A 61 18.34 10.71 -10.82
N THR A 62 17.78 9.66 -11.40
CA THR A 62 16.52 9.10 -10.94
C THR A 62 16.66 8.51 -9.53
N ALA A 63 17.78 7.86 -9.22
CA ALA A 63 18.11 7.37 -7.88
C ALA A 63 18.19 8.51 -6.86
N GLU A 64 18.83 9.63 -7.23
CA GLU A 64 18.90 10.84 -6.40
C GLU A 64 17.52 11.48 -6.19
N ASP A 65 16.68 11.53 -7.22
CA ASP A 65 15.31 12.05 -7.12
C ASP A 65 14.45 11.21 -6.15
N ILE A 66 14.60 9.86 -6.15
CA ILE A 66 13.98 8.95 -5.19
C ILE A 66 14.45 9.23 -3.77
N VAL A 67 15.77 9.29 -3.55
CA VAL A 67 16.36 9.58 -2.24
C VAL A 67 15.95 10.96 -1.73
N ASN A 68 15.90 11.98 -2.59
CA ASN A 68 15.44 13.31 -2.23
C ASN A 68 13.94 13.34 -1.86
N GLY A 69 13.11 12.56 -2.53
CA GLY A 69 11.72 12.38 -2.13
C GLY A 69 11.58 11.85 -0.71
N PHE A 70 12.29 10.76 -0.38
CA PHE A 70 12.29 10.20 0.96
C PHE A 70 12.98 11.10 2.00
N ARG A 71 14.03 11.83 1.63
CA ARG A 71 14.72 12.77 2.52
C ARG A 71 13.80 13.93 2.93
N ASN A 72 13.05 14.49 1.99
CA ASN A 72 12.28 15.71 2.20
C ASN A 72 10.87 15.45 2.73
N VAL A 73 10.22 14.37 2.24
CA VAL A 73 8.81 14.07 2.50
C VAL A 73 8.61 12.71 3.17
N GLY A 74 9.49 11.74 2.89
CA GLY A 74 9.30 10.33 3.30
C GLY A 74 8.36 9.55 2.38
N PHE A 75 7.81 10.20 1.34
CA PHE A 75 6.83 9.65 0.38
C PHE A 75 7.17 10.05 -1.04
N ILE A 76 6.89 9.16 -1.99
CA ILE A 76 6.91 9.42 -3.43
C ILE A 76 5.70 8.77 -4.10
N TYR A 77 5.29 9.31 -5.26
CA TYR A 77 4.51 8.56 -6.23
C TYR A 77 5.46 7.92 -7.23
N LEU A 78 5.25 6.65 -7.53
CA LEU A 78 6.04 5.89 -8.48
C LEU A 78 5.20 5.64 -9.74
N ASP A 79 5.58 6.28 -10.83
CA ASP A 79 5.00 6.11 -12.16
C ASP A 79 5.85 5.15 -13.00
N LYS A 80 5.25 4.51 -14.00
CA LYS A 80 5.92 3.56 -14.91
C LYS A 80 6.78 2.52 -14.19
N HIS A 81 6.24 2.01 -13.10
CA HIS A 81 6.88 1.08 -12.18
C HIS A 81 7.02 -0.36 -12.73
N GLY A 82 6.57 -0.63 -13.94
CA GLY A 82 6.73 -1.91 -14.63
C GLY A 82 5.70 -2.98 -14.28
N ILE A 83 4.92 -2.85 -13.21
CA ILE A 83 3.85 -3.80 -12.90
C ILE A 83 2.69 -3.59 -13.89
N PRO A 84 2.25 -4.64 -14.62
CA PRO A 84 1.13 -4.52 -15.54
C PRO A 84 -0.17 -4.10 -14.83
N GLU A 85 -0.93 -3.20 -15.44
CA GLU A 85 -2.22 -2.75 -14.89
C GLU A 85 -3.18 -3.92 -14.64
N ALA A 86 -3.15 -4.96 -15.51
CA ALA A 86 -3.97 -6.15 -15.36
C ALA A 86 -3.64 -6.92 -14.07
N THR A 87 -2.36 -7.00 -13.67
CA THR A 87 -1.92 -7.62 -12.42
C THR A 87 -2.48 -6.89 -11.21
N VAL A 88 -2.38 -5.55 -11.21
CA VAL A 88 -2.95 -4.73 -10.13
C VAL A 88 -4.46 -4.87 -10.05
N LYS A 89 -5.17 -4.79 -11.19
CA LYS A 89 -6.63 -4.97 -11.25
C LYS A 89 -7.05 -6.37 -10.79
N GLY A 90 -6.32 -7.41 -11.16
CA GLY A 90 -6.55 -8.78 -10.71
C GLY A 90 -6.46 -8.92 -9.19
N ALA A 91 -5.43 -8.34 -8.58
CA ALA A 91 -5.26 -8.34 -7.13
C ALA A 91 -6.42 -7.60 -6.42
N PHE A 92 -6.83 -6.42 -6.90
CA PHE A 92 -7.99 -5.70 -6.36
C PHE A 92 -9.29 -6.48 -6.51
N GLN A 93 -9.51 -7.13 -7.65
CA GLN A 93 -10.71 -7.93 -7.88
C GLN A 93 -10.77 -9.10 -6.90
N LYS A 94 -9.68 -9.85 -6.72
CA LYS A 94 -9.60 -10.95 -5.76
C LYS A 94 -9.74 -10.49 -4.31
N SER A 95 -9.17 -9.33 -3.97
CA SER A 95 -9.37 -8.69 -2.67
C SER A 95 -10.85 -8.38 -2.43
N LYS A 96 -11.54 -7.80 -3.41
CA LYS A 96 -12.97 -7.49 -3.33
C LYS A 96 -13.82 -8.75 -3.17
N GLU A 97 -13.53 -9.80 -3.93
CA GLU A 97 -14.21 -11.11 -3.83
C GLU A 97 -14.04 -11.71 -2.43
N PHE A 98 -12.82 -11.67 -1.89
CA PHE A 98 -12.54 -12.16 -0.53
C PHE A 98 -13.34 -11.41 0.55
N PHE A 99 -13.33 -10.07 0.54
CA PHE A 99 -14.05 -9.30 1.55
C PHE A 99 -15.58 -9.39 1.41
N ALA A 100 -16.09 -9.80 0.25
CA ALA A 100 -17.51 -10.09 0.04
C ALA A 100 -17.94 -11.46 0.59
N LEU A 101 -17.02 -12.33 1.03
CA LEU A 101 -17.36 -13.60 1.67
C LEU A 101 -18.13 -13.37 2.99
N PRO A 102 -18.99 -14.32 3.39
CA PRO A 102 -19.66 -14.27 4.70
C PRO A 102 -18.66 -14.14 5.85
N ASN A 103 -19.03 -13.40 6.89
CA ASN A 103 -18.14 -13.19 8.05
C ASN A 103 -17.73 -14.52 8.69
N GLU A 104 -18.62 -15.50 8.76
CA GLU A 104 -18.37 -16.84 9.31
C GLU A 104 -17.26 -17.59 8.56
N VAL A 105 -17.04 -17.26 7.28
CA VAL A 105 -15.93 -17.79 6.47
C VAL A 105 -14.65 -17.04 6.77
N LYS A 106 -14.70 -15.71 6.79
CA LYS A 106 -13.54 -14.86 7.06
C LYS A 106 -13.01 -15.04 8.48
N ASP A 107 -13.88 -15.17 9.47
CA ASP A 107 -13.53 -15.34 10.88
C ASP A 107 -12.76 -16.65 11.16
N LYS A 108 -13.00 -17.71 10.37
CA LYS A 108 -12.20 -18.94 10.43
C LYS A 108 -10.75 -18.76 9.99
N LEU A 109 -10.48 -17.67 9.26
CA LEU A 109 -9.13 -17.32 8.77
C LEU A 109 -8.45 -16.28 9.67
N ALA A 110 -9.06 -15.94 10.82
CA ALA A 110 -8.49 -14.99 11.76
C ALA A 110 -7.14 -15.51 12.28
N TRP A 111 -6.17 -14.61 12.42
CA TRP A 111 -4.90 -14.96 13.01
C TRP A 111 -5.06 -15.25 14.53
N GLU A 112 -4.36 -16.26 15.00
CA GLU A 112 -4.40 -16.68 16.40
C GLU A 112 -3.30 -15.98 17.23
N ASP A 113 -2.12 -15.79 16.65
CA ASP A 113 -0.98 -15.14 17.29
C ASP A 113 -0.61 -13.84 16.60
N PRO A 114 -0.65 -12.68 17.29
CA PRO A 114 -0.31 -11.38 16.72
C PRO A 114 1.11 -11.31 16.14
N ARG A 115 2.04 -12.17 16.60
CA ARG A 115 3.40 -12.24 16.06
C ARG A 115 3.44 -12.82 14.66
N SER A 116 2.42 -13.61 14.29
CA SER A 116 2.35 -14.23 12.96
C SER A 116 2.14 -13.20 11.86
N ASN A 117 1.34 -12.17 12.15
CA ASN A 117 0.86 -11.21 11.16
C ASN A 117 0.33 -11.92 9.89
N ARG A 118 -0.51 -12.95 10.08
CA ARG A 118 -1.09 -13.81 9.04
C ARG A 118 -2.55 -14.08 9.32
N GLY A 119 -3.42 -13.78 8.36
CA GLY A 119 -4.84 -14.08 8.44
C GLY A 119 -5.74 -12.84 8.46
N TYR A 120 -7.02 -13.07 8.69
CA TYR A 120 -8.05 -12.04 8.67
C TYR A 120 -8.13 -11.26 9.99
N VAL A 121 -8.30 -9.95 9.86
CA VAL A 121 -8.53 -9.01 10.96
C VAL A 121 -9.86 -8.30 10.74
N GLN A 122 -10.82 -8.54 11.62
CA GLN A 122 -12.16 -7.94 11.54
C GLN A 122 -12.16 -6.45 11.92
N ILE A 123 -13.20 -5.74 11.51
CA ILE A 123 -13.40 -4.31 11.82
C ILE A 123 -13.35 -4.08 13.32
N GLY A 124 -12.61 -3.05 13.74
CA GLY A 124 -12.52 -2.62 15.13
C GLY A 124 -11.54 -3.40 16.00
N ARG A 125 -10.89 -4.45 15.49
CA ARG A 125 -9.88 -5.20 16.25
C ARG A 125 -8.54 -4.47 16.33
N GLU A 126 -8.27 -3.56 15.41
CA GLU A 126 -7.01 -2.83 15.31
C GLU A 126 -7.20 -1.34 15.65
N ARG A 127 -6.18 -0.75 16.25
CA ARG A 127 -5.97 0.69 16.32
C ARG A 127 -4.51 0.97 16.03
N VAL A 128 -4.25 1.54 14.85
CA VAL A 128 -2.88 1.95 14.48
C VAL A 128 -2.54 3.27 15.17
N THR A 129 -1.37 3.35 15.77
CA THR A 129 -0.89 4.53 16.52
C THR A 129 0.63 4.52 16.62
N GLN A 130 1.23 5.65 16.97
CA GLN A 130 2.67 5.77 17.25
C GLN A 130 3.06 5.27 18.66
N SER A 131 2.09 5.12 19.57
CA SER A 131 2.39 4.61 20.90
C SER A 131 3.00 3.21 20.85
N ALA A 132 3.95 2.96 21.74
CA ALA A 132 4.47 1.63 22.04
C ALA A 132 3.93 1.08 23.38
N ASP A 133 3.06 1.85 24.07
CA ASP A 133 2.41 1.43 25.30
C ASP A 133 1.11 0.68 25.01
N SER A 134 1.07 -0.60 25.32
CA SER A 134 -0.08 -1.47 25.06
C SER A 134 -1.36 -1.03 25.80
N ASN A 135 -1.24 -0.42 26.99
CA ASN A 135 -2.40 0.07 27.73
C ASN A 135 -2.99 1.30 27.06
N GLU A 136 -2.14 2.24 26.62
CA GLU A 136 -2.58 3.41 25.85
C GLU A 136 -3.25 2.99 24.55
N ILE A 137 -2.66 2.04 23.83
CA ILE A 137 -3.23 1.51 22.58
C ILE A 137 -4.59 0.86 22.85
N ALA A 138 -4.72 0.06 23.91
CA ALA A 138 -5.98 -0.57 24.29
C ALA A 138 -7.08 0.46 24.61
N GLN A 139 -6.73 1.53 25.32
CA GLN A 139 -7.67 2.64 25.61
C GLN A 139 -8.09 3.39 24.35
N LEU A 140 -7.14 3.71 23.48
CA LEU A 140 -7.41 4.34 22.19
C LEU A 140 -8.30 3.45 21.30
N ARG A 141 -8.03 2.16 21.25
CA ARG A 141 -8.86 1.18 20.50
C ARG A 141 -10.28 1.09 21.05
N ALA A 142 -10.44 1.06 22.37
CA ALA A 142 -11.77 1.04 23.00
C ALA A 142 -12.57 2.32 22.69
N LYS A 143 -11.91 3.49 22.65
CA LYS A 143 -12.54 4.79 22.39
C LYS A 143 -12.85 5.00 20.90
N ALA A 144 -11.91 4.66 20.01
CA ALA A 144 -11.97 5.00 18.59
C ALA A 144 -11.20 3.95 17.74
N PRO A 145 -11.76 2.72 17.54
CA PRO A 145 -11.13 1.69 16.74
C PRO A 145 -11.04 2.12 15.26
N ASP A 146 -10.10 1.54 14.52
CA ASP A 146 -10.01 1.75 13.08
C ASP A 146 -11.18 1.11 12.34
N TYR A 147 -11.78 1.85 11.41
CA TYR A 147 -12.91 1.37 10.60
C TYR A 147 -12.43 0.69 9.32
N LYS A 148 -11.76 -0.46 9.49
CA LYS A 148 -11.27 -1.29 8.39
C LYS A 148 -11.23 -2.76 8.79
N GLU A 149 -11.30 -3.61 7.80
CA GLU A 149 -10.92 -5.03 7.89
C GLU A 149 -9.71 -5.27 7.01
N SER A 150 -8.90 -6.28 7.33
CA SER A 150 -7.72 -6.65 6.54
C SER A 150 -7.51 -8.14 6.42
N MET A 151 -6.72 -8.55 5.41
CA MET A 151 -6.20 -9.90 5.25
C MET A 151 -4.69 -9.81 5.09
N GLU A 152 -3.98 -10.50 5.99
CA GLU A 152 -2.52 -10.48 6.09
C GLU A 152 -1.93 -11.73 5.46
N ILE A 153 -1.00 -11.54 4.52
CA ILE A 153 -0.36 -12.61 3.75
C ILE A 153 1.15 -12.40 3.76
N GLY A 154 1.89 -13.40 4.17
CA GLY A 154 3.34 -13.40 4.07
C GLY A 154 3.85 -14.43 3.05
N ARG A 155 5.18 -14.66 3.04
CA ARG A 155 5.80 -15.69 2.22
C ARG A 155 5.17 -17.06 2.53
N ASP A 156 4.73 -17.79 1.51
CA ASP A 156 3.97 -19.06 1.69
C ASP A 156 4.87 -20.23 2.14
N TRP A 157 6.19 -20.12 1.95
CA TRP A 157 7.19 -21.09 2.38
C TRP A 157 7.72 -20.86 3.80
N ASP A 158 7.15 -19.91 4.56
CA ASP A 158 7.54 -19.70 5.95
C ASP A 158 7.30 -20.96 6.77
N LYS A 159 8.32 -21.39 7.54
CA LYS A 159 8.26 -22.61 8.32
C LYS A 159 7.51 -22.42 9.64
N THR A 160 7.56 -21.23 10.21
CA THR A 160 6.98 -20.88 11.50
C THR A 160 5.56 -20.36 11.38
N TRP A 161 5.34 -19.40 10.47
CA TRP A 161 4.07 -18.69 10.33
C TRP A 161 3.39 -19.03 9.01
N LYS A 162 2.28 -19.79 9.10
CA LYS A 162 1.52 -20.20 7.92
C LYS A 162 0.48 -19.16 7.54
N ASN A 163 0.32 -18.93 6.24
CA ASN A 163 -0.80 -18.14 5.73
C ASN A 163 -2.12 -18.86 5.98
N GLN A 164 -3.17 -18.08 6.26
CA GLN A 164 -4.55 -18.55 6.35
C GLN A 164 -5.23 -18.34 5.00
N TRP A 165 -5.46 -19.44 4.27
CA TRP A 165 -6.05 -19.37 2.94
C TRP A 165 -7.52 -19.78 2.97
N PRO A 166 -8.45 -19.03 2.28
CA PRO A 166 -9.80 -19.52 2.07
C PRO A 166 -9.80 -20.79 1.21
N GLU A 167 -10.81 -21.61 1.37
CA GLU A 167 -11.01 -22.76 0.49
C GLU A 167 -11.14 -22.29 -0.98
N GLU A 168 -10.51 -23.04 -1.90
CA GLU A 168 -10.51 -22.69 -3.34
C GLU A 168 -11.94 -22.65 -3.93
N SER A 169 -12.85 -23.45 -3.39
CA SER A 169 -14.28 -23.47 -3.75
C SER A 169 -15.01 -22.17 -3.41
N LEU A 170 -14.56 -21.45 -2.36
CA LEU A 170 -15.17 -20.21 -1.87
C LEU A 170 -14.50 -18.96 -2.47
N ALA A 171 -13.21 -19.04 -2.78
CA ALA A 171 -12.42 -17.95 -3.36
C ALA A 171 -11.50 -18.48 -4.48
N PRO A 172 -12.06 -18.86 -5.64
CA PRO A 172 -11.27 -19.45 -6.73
C PRO A 172 -10.14 -18.54 -7.20
N GLY A 173 -8.91 -19.09 -7.26
CA GLY A 173 -7.69 -18.40 -7.73
C GLY A 173 -7.19 -17.31 -6.78
N PHE A 174 -7.78 -17.11 -5.59
CA PHE A 174 -7.35 -16.09 -4.63
C PHE A 174 -5.90 -16.29 -4.20
N LYS A 175 -5.58 -17.50 -3.71
CA LYS A 175 -4.21 -17.83 -3.26
C LYS A 175 -3.19 -17.60 -4.36
N GLN A 176 -3.42 -18.13 -5.55
CA GLN A 176 -2.48 -18.00 -6.67
C GLN A 176 -2.25 -16.54 -7.02
N THR A 177 -3.32 -15.76 -7.22
CA THR A 177 -3.22 -14.33 -7.56
C THR A 177 -2.43 -13.55 -6.51
N MET A 178 -2.66 -13.81 -5.22
CA MET A 178 -1.97 -13.10 -4.14
C MET A 178 -0.50 -13.47 -4.06
N LEU A 179 -0.11 -14.72 -4.29
CA LEU A 179 1.29 -15.14 -4.32
C LEU A 179 2.05 -14.57 -5.53
N GLU A 180 1.42 -14.54 -6.71
CA GLU A 180 1.99 -13.90 -7.90
C GLU A 180 2.17 -12.39 -7.69
N PHE A 181 1.17 -11.75 -7.07
CA PHE A 181 1.25 -10.32 -6.74
C PHE A 181 2.32 -10.03 -5.68
N PHE A 182 2.45 -10.89 -4.67
CA PHE A 182 3.49 -10.82 -3.65
C PHE A 182 4.89 -10.85 -4.29
N GLN A 183 5.12 -11.80 -5.21
CA GLN A 183 6.39 -11.91 -5.93
C GLN A 183 6.68 -10.68 -6.78
N THR A 184 5.68 -10.19 -7.52
CA THR A 184 5.79 -8.96 -8.32
C THR A 184 6.15 -7.74 -7.47
N CYS A 185 5.55 -7.60 -6.30
CA CYS A 185 5.87 -6.53 -5.36
C CYS A 185 7.30 -6.67 -4.77
N HIS A 186 7.76 -7.89 -4.49
CA HIS A 186 9.14 -8.13 -4.06
C HIS A 186 10.16 -7.72 -5.13
N GLU A 187 9.91 -8.02 -6.39
CA GLU A 187 10.77 -7.61 -7.51
C GLU A 187 10.86 -6.08 -7.61
N LEU A 188 9.71 -5.39 -7.53
CA LEU A 188 9.69 -3.93 -7.51
C LEU A 188 10.41 -3.37 -6.28
N HIS A 189 10.21 -3.95 -5.09
CA HIS A 189 10.95 -3.57 -3.87
C HIS A 189 12.46 -3.64 -4.10
N SER A 190 12.95 -4.74 -4.67
CA SER A 190 14.39 -4.92 -4.95
C SER A 190 14.92 -3.84 -5.89
N VAL A 191 14.16 -3.48 -6.94
CA VAL A 191 14.54 -2.40 -7.87
C VAL A 191 14.64 -1.05 -7.15
N VAL A 192 13.64 -0.72 -6.30
CA VAL A 192 13.62 0.56 -5.57
C VAL A 192 14.73 0.61 -4.53
N MET A 193 15.02 -0.50 -3.83
CA MET A 193 16.13 -0.56 -2.86
C MET A 193 17.51 -0.40 -3.52
N ARG A 194 17.70 -0.96 -4.71
CA ARG A 194 18.91 -0.71 -5.52
C ARG A 194 19.04 0.75 -5.94
N ALA A 195 17.92 1.40 -6.32
CA ALA A 195 17.93 2.83 -6.62
C ALA A 195 18.26 3.66 -5.37
N ILE A 196 17.74 3.30 -4.20
CA ILE A 196 18.10 3.95 -2.93
C ILE A 196 19.58 3.76 -2.61
N ALA A 197 20.14 2.56 -2.77
CA ALA A 197 21.56 2.30 -2.57
C ALA A 197 22.40 3.24 -3.44
N LEU A 198 22.15 3.27 -4.75
CA LEU A 198 22.83 4.14 -5.69
C LEU A 198 22.69 5.62 -5.30
N GLY A 199 21.51 6.10 -4.94
CA GLY A 199 21.24 7.48 -4.55
C GLY A 199 21.83 7.89 -3.20
N LEU A 200 22.23 6.90 -2.37
CA LEU A 200 22.95 7.08 -1.11
C LEU A 200 24.48 6.86 -1.24
N ASP A 201 25.02 6.80 -2.45
CA ASP A 201 26.44 6.54 -2.71
C ASP A 201 26.93 5.18 -2.21
N LEU A 202 26.05 4.16 -2.20
CA LEU A 202 26.38 2.78 -1.93
C LEU A 202 26.47 1.98 -3.25
N GLU A 203 27.07 0.79 -3.18
CA GLU A 203 26.97 -0.17 -4.27
C GLU A 203 25.51 -0.50 -4.55
N GLU A 204 25.13 -0.58 -5.83
CA GLU A 204 23.73 -0.77 -6.23
C GLU A 204 23.11 -2.05 -5.62
N SER A 205 23.90 -3.11 -5.47
CA SER A 205 23.49 -4.39 -4.86
C SER A 205 23.58 -4.43 -3.33
N TYR A 206 23.88 -3.32 -2.66
CA TYR A 206 24.17 -3.27 -1.22
C TYR A 206 23.09 -3.93 -0.34
N PHE A 207 21.83 -3.85 -0.74
CA PHE A 207 20.72 -4.39 0.02
C PHE A 207 20.28 -5.80 -0.42
N ASP A 208 20.79 -6.33 -1.55
CA ASP A 208 20.26 -7.56 -2.17
C ASP A 208 20.30 -8.77 -1.21
N ASP A 209 21.42 -8.99 -0.52
CA ASP A 209 21.58 -10.06 0.45
C ASP A 209 20.82 -9.86 1.76
N LYS A 210 20.32 -8.66 2.00
CA LYS A 210 19.60 -8.26 3.22
C LYS A 210 18.08 -8.31 3.05
N ILE A 211 17.58 -8.50 1.82
CA ILE A 211 16.14 -8.51 1.50
C ILE A 211 15.70 -9.77 0.73
N ASN A 212 16.61 -10.72 0.47
CA ASN A 212 16.40 -11.89 -0.40
C ASN A 212 15.55 -13.01 0.21
N GLU A 213 15.30 -12.99 1.53
CA GLU A 213 14.42 -13.96 2.20
C GLU A 213 12.93 -13.62 2.06
N GLN A 214 12.60 -12.46 1.48
CA GLN A 214 11.22 -11.99 1.29
C GLN A 214 10.41 -11.96 2.60
N TYR A 215 10.99 -11.43 3.66
CA TYR A 215 10.36 -11.30 4.98
C TYR A 215 9.33 -10.17 4.99
N HIS A 216 8.43 -10.19 3.99
CA HIS A 216 7.44 -9.16 3.71
C HIS A 216 6.05 -9.55 4.21
N ASN A 217 5.16 -8.55 4.23
CA ASN A 217 3.74 -8.75 4.48
C ASN A 217 2.91 -8.02 3.41
N LEU A 218 2.01 -8.76 2.75
CA LEU A 218 1.01 -8.23 1.84
C LEU A 218 -0.29 -8.09 2.63
N ARG A 219 -0.79 -6.86 2.74
CA ARG A 219 -2.03 -6.55 3.44
C ARG A 219 -3.09 -6.06 2.47
N LEU A 220 -4.16 -6.81 2.34
CA LEU A 220 -5.37 -6.36 1.69
C LEU A 220 -6.21 -5.58 2.70
N LEU A 221 -6.77 -4.44 2.29
CA LEU A 221 -7.54 -3.55 3.17
C LEU A 221 -8.88 -3.23 2.55
N SER A 222 -9.94 -3.42 3.32
CA SER A 222 -11.31 -3.05 2.97
C SER A 222 -11.84 -2.07 4.02
N TYR A 223 -12.25 -0.91 3.55
CA TYR A 223 -12.89 0.14 4.36
C TYR A 223 -14.36 0.21 3.96
N PRO A 224 -15.28 -0.21 4.81
CA PRO A 224 -16.69 -0.20 4.46
C PRO A 224 -17.22 1.22 4.27
N SER A 225 -18.32 1.34 3.53
CA SER A 225 -19.11 2.55 3.47
C SER A 225 -19.61 2.92 4.86
N ILE A 226 -19.54 4.18 5.26
CA ILE A 226 -19.85 4.64 6.61
C ILE A 226 -20.49 6.03 6.56
N LYS A 227 -21.39 6.34 7.52
CA LYS A 227 -21.88 7.72 7.71
C LYS A 227 -20.73 8.64 8.01
N THR A 228 -20.59 9.72 7.23
CA THR A 228 -19.47 10.67 7.34
C THR A 228 -19.35 11.27 8.74
N ASP A 229 -20.48 11.51 9.43
CA ASP A 229 -20.48 12.03 10.78
C ASP A 229 -19.84 11.09 11.83
N MET A 230 -19.79 9.79 11.53
CA MET A 230 -19.06 8.86 12.39
C MET A 230 -17.55 9.10 12.37
N LEU A 231 -17.00 9.55 11.23
CA LEU A 231 -15.57 9.87 11.07
C LEU A 231 -15.21 11.29 11.57
N LYS A 232 -16.21 12.12 11.92
CA LYS A 232 -16.01 13.45 12.53
C LYS A 232 -15.84 13.40 14.04
N LYS A 233 -16.14 12.24 14.67
CA LYS A 233 -15.97 12.07 16.12
C LYS A 233 -14.49 12.19 16.46
N ASP A 234 -14.22 12.84 17.61
CA ASP A 234 -12.85 13.06 18.08
C ASP A 234 -12.03 11.76 18.15
N GLY A 235 -10.87 11.78 17.50
CA GLY A 235 -9.96 10.65 17.43
C GLY A 235 -10.38 9.55 16.45
N GLN A 236 -11.55 9.63 15.80
CA GLN A 236 -12.01 8.60 14.86
C GLN A 236 -11.33 8.77 13.50
N ALA A 237 -10.83 7.65 12.95
CA ALA A 237 -10.26 7.58 11.61
C ALA A 237 -10.60 6.22 10.97
N ARG A 238 -10.39 6.11 9.66
CA ARG A 238 -10.40 4.81 8.97
C ARG A 238 -9.12 4.03 9.30
N ALA A 239 -7.97 4.73 9.39
CA ALA A 239 -6.72 4.24 9.98
C ALA A 239 -6.07 5.41 10.72
N GLY A 240 -5.68 5.20 11.98
CA GLY A 240 -5.05 6.20 12.83
C GLY A 240 -3.70 6.67 12.30
N ALA A 241 -3.19 7.80 12.82
CA ALA A 241 -1.87 8.30 12.44
C ALA A 241 -0.77 7.37 12.94
N HIS A 242 0.13 6.94 12.03
CA HIS A 242 1.22 6.01 12.30
C HIS A 242 2.35 6.16 11.28
N SER A 243 3.49 5.55 11.55
CA SER A 243 4.54 5.22 10.59
C SER A 243 4.58 3.71 10.35
N ASP A 244 5.14 3.29 9.22
CA ASP A 244 5.36 1.88 8.91
C ASP A 244 6.68 1.37 9.47
N TYR A 245 6.76 0.09 9.80
CA TYR A 245 7.90 -0.46 10.55
C TYR A 245 9.09 -0.86 9.68
N GLY A 246 8.83 -1.32 8.43
CA GLY A 246 9.83 -1.91 7.53
C GLY A 246 10.78 -0.93 6.84
N THR A 247 11.26 -1.33 5.67
CA THR A 247 12.06 -0.47 4.78
C THR A 247 11.18 0.45 3.95
N LEU A 248 10.27 -0.13 3.18
CA LEU A 248 9.34 0.57 2.30
C LEU A 248 7.94 -0.01 2.44
N THR A 249 6.94 0.79 2.12
CA THR A 249 5.59 0.33 1.83
C THR A 249 5.25 0.67 0.38
N LEU A 250 4.81 -0.33 -0.39
CA LEU A 250 4.24 -0.13 -1.72
C LEU A 250 2.72 -0.12 -1.56
N LEU A 251 2.10 1.04 -1.68
CA LEU A 251 0.66 1.21 -1.49
C LEU A 251 -0.05 1.38 -2.83
N PHE A 252 -0.88 0.41 -3.15
CA PHE A 252 -1.86 0.47 -4.23
C PHE A 252 -3.20 0.92 -3.64
N GLN A 253 -3.83 1.93 -4.21
CA GLN A 253 -5.10 2.45 -3.71
C GLN A 253 -6.09 2.70 -4.84
N ASP A 254 -7.37 2.59 -4.50
CA ASP A 254 -8.44 3.00 -5.41
C ASP A 254 -8.53 4.54 -5.54
N GLN A 255 -9.50 5.02 -6.33
CA GLN A 255 -9.67 6.45 -6.60
C GLN A 255 -10.49 7.19 -5.54
N VAL A 256 -10.88 6.54 -4.44
CA VAL A 256 -11.67 7.17 -3.36
C VAL A 256 -10.85 8.22 -2.61
N GLY A 257 -9.59 7.91 -2.30
CA GLY A 257 -8.71 8.82 -1.56
C GLY A 257 -8.86 8.70 -0.03
N GLY A 258 -8.52 9.77 0.68
CA GLY A 258 -8.54 9.82 2.14
C GLY A 258 -7.20 9.49 2.81
N LEU A 259 -6.18 9.09 2.05
CA LEU A 259 -4.81 9.03 2.59
C LEU A 259 -4.29 10.45 2.79
N GLU A 260 -3.77 10.73 3.97
CA GLU A 260 -3.09 11.98 4.33
C GLU A 260 -1.70 11.68 4.87
N VAL A 261 -0.74 12.51 4.49
CA VAL A 261 0.67 12.45 4.91
C VAL A 261 0.99 13.71 5.71
N GLN A 262 1.69 13.55 6.83
CA GLN A 262 2.11 14.67 7.63
C GLN A 262 3.26 15.41 6.96
N ASN A 263 3.11 16.72 6.76
CA ASN A 263 4.19 17.58 6.33
C ASN A 263 5.25 17.64 7.45
N PRO A 264 6.49 17.16 7.23
CA PRO A 264 7.49 17.08 8.28
C PRO A 264 7.99 18.46 8.77
N HIS A 265 7.68 19.54 8.05
CA HIS A 265 8.07 20.90 8.41
C HIS A 265 7.01 21.65 9.20
N THR A 266 5.72 21.40 8.92
CA THR A 266 4.61 22.11 9.58
C THR A 266 3.85 21.23 10.57
N GLY A 267 4.02 19.91 10.54
CA GLY A 267 3.25 18.96 11.32
C GLY A 267 1.80 18.75 10.84
N GLN A 268 1.35 19.48 9.84
CA GLN A 268 -0.02 19.39 9.31
C GLN A 268 -0.16 18.19 8.36
N PHE A 269 -1.33 17.55 8.40
CA PHE A 269 -1.65 16.48 7.46
C PHE A 269 -2.19 17.02 6.14
N GLN A 270 -1.72 16.45 5.04
CA GLN A 270 -2.07 16.86 3.68
C GLN A 270 -2.44 15.65 2.83
N ALA A 271 -3.44 15.80 1.96
CA ALA A 271 -3.97 14.72 1.16
C ALA A 271 -2.95 14.17 0.15
N ALA A 272 -2.71 12.86 0.21
CA ALA A 272 -2.04 12.11 -0.85
C ALA A 272 -3.07 11.65 -1.89
N THR A 273 -3.42 12.56 -2.80
CA THR A 273 -4.46 12.34 -3.81
C THR A 273 -4.10 11.17 -4.72
N PRO A 274 -5.00 10.18 -4.95
CA PRO A 274 -4.73 9.10 -5.89
C PRO A 274 -4.45 9.60 -7.30
N ILE A 275 -3.35 9.14 -7.88
CA ILE A 275 -2.96 9.37 -9.28
C ILE A 275 -3.11 8.04 -10.02
N PRO A 276 -3.97 7.94 -11.06
CA PRO A 276 -4.15 6.70 -11.80
C PRO A 276 -2.83 6.16 -12.37
N GLY A 277 -2.60 4.86 -12.24
CA GLY A 277 -1.40 4.18 -12.76
C GLY A 277 -0.14 4.35 -11.91
N THR A 278 -0.24 5.00 -10.74
CA THR A 278 0.89 5.15 -9.83
C THR A 278 0.75 4.30 -8.56
N ILE A 279 1.87 4.05 -7.92
CA ILE A 279 1.97 3.47 -6.58
C ILE A 279 2.45 4.58 -5.64
N VAL A 280 1.84 4.70 -4.46
CA VAL A 280 2.41 5.51 -3.37
C VAL A 280 3.46 4.67 -2.66
N VAL A 281 4.67 5.20 -2.52
CA VAL A 281 5.75 4.51 -1.81
C VAL A 281 6.24 5.39 -0.68
N ASN A 282 6.32 4.83 0.51
CA ASN A 282 6.89 5.52 1.67
C ASN A 282 8.02 4.72 2.33
N ALA A 283 8.94 5.45 2.93
CA ALA A 283 9.98 4.87 3.77
C ALA A 283 9.42 4.54 5.16
N GLY A 284 9.80 3.39 5.68
CA GLY A 284 9.47 2.95 7.02
C GLY A 284 10.58 3.18 8.05
N ASP A 285 10.28 2.84 9.30
CA ASP A 285 11.14 3.11 10.46
C ASP A 285 12.52 2.43 10.36
N LEU A 286 12.57 1.18 9.85
CA LEU A 286 13.85 0.46 9.70
C LEU A 286 14.74 1.13 8.65
N LEU A 287 14.19 1.65 7.54
CA LEU A 287 14.98 2.38 6.55
C LEU A 287 15.43 3.73 7.09
N ALA A 288 14.58 4.44 7.84
CA ALA A 288 14.96 5.68 8.51
C ALA A 288 16.10 5.45 9.51
N ARG A 289 15.98 4.39 10.32
CA ARG A 289 17.01 3.97 11.26
C ARG A 289 18.33 3.56 10.56
N TRP A 290 18.24 2.77 9.50
CA TRP A 290 19.39 2.36 8.69
C TRP A 290 20.14 3.55 8.10
N SER A 291 19.39 4.51 7.57
CA SER A 291 19.95 5.73 7.00
C SER A 291 20.23 6.83 8.02
N ASN A 292 20.22 6.54 9.33
CA ASN A 292 20.48 7.52 10.40
C ASN A 292 19.65 8.82 10.25
N ASP A 293 18.35 8.66 9.89
CA ASP A 293 17.36 9.70 9.58
C ASP A 293 17.72 10.59 8.35
N VAL A 294 18.59 10.11 7.46
CA VAL A 294 18.74 10.74 6.14
C VAL A 294 17.48 10.58 5.32
N LEU A 295 16.84 9.41 5.41
CA LEU A 295 15.52 9.13 4.86
C LEU A 295 14.49 9.15 6.00
N ARG A 296 13.32 9.71 5.74
CA ARG A 296 12.31 9.94 6.77
C ARG A 296 11.24 8.86 6.76
N SER A 297 10.94 8.29 7.91
CA SER A 297 9.68 7.62 8.16
C SER A 297 8.65 8.68 8.59
N THR A 298 7.62 8.89 7.78
CA THR A 298 6.69 10.00 7.96
C THR A 298 5.30 9.50 8.35
N LEU A 299 4.69 10.19 9.34
CA LEU A 299 3.34 9.89 9.79
C LEU A 299 2.32 10.04 8.66
N HIS A 300 1.41 9.09 8.60
CA HIS A 300 0.29 9.11 7.68
C HIS A 300 -0.96 8.50 8.33
N ARG A 301 -2.14 8.80 7.77
CA ARG A 301 -3.43 8.32 8.27
C ARG A 301 -4.44 8.18 7.14
N VAL A 302 -5.55 7.50 7.39
CA VAL A 302 -6.68 7.43 6.46
C VAL A 302 -7.92 8.02 7.13
N VAL A 303 -8.45 9.06 6.52
CA VAL A 303 -9.62 9.81 6.97
C VAL A 303 -10.75 9.76 5.93
N ALA A 304 -11.84 10.49 6.16
CA ALA A 304 -12.83 10.72 5.10
C ALA A 304 -12.15 11.42 3.90
N PRO A 305 -12.41 11.00 2.66
CA PRO A 305 -11.90 11.71 1.50
C PRO A 305 -12.45 13.14 1.44
N PRO A 306 -11.81 14.07 0.69
CA PRO A 306 -12.30 15.42 0.50
C PRO A 306 -13.74 15.46 -0.02
N ALA A 307 -14.49 16.51 0.34
CA ALA A 307 -15.92 16.64 0.02
C ALA A 307 -16.24 16.53 -1.48
N GLU A 308 -15.34 16.98 -2.34
CA GLU A 308 -15.46 16.92 -3.80
C GLU A 308 -15.45 15.48 -4.34
N ARG A 309 -14.94 14.51 -3.54
CA ARG A 309 -14.92 13.07 -3.84
C ARG A 309 -16.01 12.29 -3.13
N LEU A 310 -16.71 12.96 -2.19
CA LEU A 310 -17.90 12.42 -1.58
C LEU A 310 -19.09 12.70 -2.53
N ASN A 311 -19.92 11.70 -2.80
CA ASN A 311 -21.26 11.97 -3.32
C ASN A 311 -22.03 12.68 -2.20
N ALA A 312 -21.92 14.01 -2.15
CA ALA A 312 -22.32 14.86 -1.03
C ALA A 312 -23.83 14.82 -0.70
N THR A 313 -24.64 14.15 -1.52
CA THR A 313 -26.09 14.09 -1.36
C THR A 313 -26.59 13.24 -0.20
N GLU A 314 -25.76 12.39 0.40
CA GLU A 314 -26.25 11.42 1.38
C GLU A 314 -25.49 11.39 2.72
N GLY A 315 -24.46 12.20 2.92
CA GLY A 315 -23.64 12.17 4.16
C GLY A 315 -22.93 10.83 4.38
N ILE A 316 -22.66 10.08 3.30
CA ILE A 316 -21.99 8.77 3.33
C ILE A 316 -20.60 8.88 2.74
N THR A 317 -19.62 8.43 3.48
CA THR A 317 -18.27 8.20 2.98
C THR A 317 -18.25 6.84 2.27
N PRO A 318 -17.89 6.78 0.97
CA PRO A 318 -17.94 5.54 0.18
C PRO A 318 -16.97 4.48 0.69
N ALA A 319 -17.23 3.23 0.35
CA ALA A 319 -16.27 2.15 0.55
C ALA A 319 -14.97 2.44 -0.19
N ARG A 320 -13.84 2.01 0.38
CA ARG A 320 -12.50 2.15 -0.19
C ARG A 320 -11.76 0.83 -0.10
N GLN A 321 -10.93 0.56 -1.08
CA GLN A 321 -9.97 -0.55 -1.01
C GLN A 321 -8.54 -0.04 -1.22
N SER A 322 -7.60 -0.71 -0.57
CA SER A 322 -6.17 -0.54 -0.84
C SER A 322 -5.43 -1.85 -0.57
N ILE A 323 -4.26 -1.97 -1.18
CA ILE A 323 -3.36 -3.09 -0.97
C ILE A 323 -2.02 -2.49 -0.58
N ALA A 324 -1.51 -2.85 0.61
CA ALA A 324 -0.22 -2.42 1.10
C ALA A 324 0.76 -3.60 1.12
N PHE A 325 1.92 -3.44 0.51
CA PHE A 325 3.01 -4.40 0.59
C PHE A 325 4.10 -3.83 1.48
N PHE A 326 4.18 -4.34 2.70
CA PHE A 326 5.18 -3.94 3.68
C PHE A 326 6.48 -4.69 3.42
N CYS A 327 7.46 -3.96 2.93
CA CYS A 327 8.77 -4.48 2.59
C CYS A 327 9.66 -4.49 3.83
N ASN A 328 10.24 -5.64 4.13
CA ASN A 328 11.12 -5.78 5.27
C ASN A 328 12.48 -6.35 4.84
N PRO A 329 13.56 -6.05 5.58
CA PRO A 329 14.78 -6.82 5.48
C PRO A 329 14.56 -8.27 5.94
N ASN A 330 15.52 -9.14 5.69
CA ASN A 330 15.56 -10.50 6.25
C ASN A 330 15.41 -10.44 7.77
N GLY A 331 14.72 -11.41 8.38
CA GLY A 331 14.43 -11.37 9.81
C GLY A 331 15.68 -11.19 10.69
N GLY A 332 16.77 -11.89 10.34
CA GLY A 332 18.05 -11.80 11.02
C GLY A 332 18.96 -10.66 10.54
N ALA A 333 18.55 -9.81 9.60
CA ALA A 333 19.38 -8.72 9.12
C ALA A 333 19.61 -7.69 10.23
N GLU A 334 20.87 -7.33 10.44
CA GLU A 334 21.28 -6.28 11.37
C GLU A 334 21.05 -4.90 10.76
N ILE A 335 20.29 -4.07 11.43
CA ILE A 335 20.00 -2.70 11.07
C ILE A 335 20.96 -1.79 11.84
N SER A 336 22.14 -1.59 11.27
CA SER A 336 23.17 -0.67 11.74
C SER A 336 23.33 0.51 10.78
N CYS A 337 23.80 1.65 11.26
CA CYS A 337 23.94 2.87 10.45
C CYS A 337 24.72 2.62 9.14
N LEU A 338 24.13 2.99 7.99
CA LEU A 338 24.77 2.91 6.68
C LEU A 338 26.07 3.77 6.66
N PRO A 339 27.15 3.28 6.05
CA PRO A 339 28.45 3.95 6.09
C PRO A 339 28.43 5.35 5.47
N THR A 340 27.60 5.60 4.48
CA THR A 340 27.42 6.91 3.83
C THR A 340 26.48 7.86 4.57
N CYS A 341 25.80 7.37 5.62
CA CYS A 341 24.83 8.13 6.40
C CYS A 341 25.38 8.63 7.75
N THR A 342 26.69 8.51 7.98
CA THR A 342 27.38 9.02 9.16
C THR A 342 28.64 9.77 8.74
N ASN A 343 29.02 10.81 9.49
CA ASN A 343 30.26 11.56 9.35
C ASN A 343 30.56 12.33 10.64
N ALA A 344 31.59 13.16 10.65
CA ALA A 344 31.99 13.93 11.83
C ALA A 344 30.89 14.87 12.39
N GLU A 345 29.98 15.34 11.53
CA GLU A 345 28.87 16.24 11.90
C GLU A 345 27.57 15.47 12.19
N ARG A 346 27.47 14.22 11.72
CA ARG A 346 26.30 13.34 11.88
C ARG A 346 26.72 12.06 12.56
N ALA A 347 26.73 12.06 13.89
CA ALA A 347 26.99 10.89 14.70
C ALA A 347 25.88 9.82 14.54
N ILE A 348 26.23 8.57 14.79
CA ILE A 348 25.25 7.45 14.79
C ILE A 348 24.24 7.67 15.92
N LYS A 349 22.97 7.69 15.59
CA LYS A 349 21.87 7.95 16.52
C LYS A 349 21.34 6.68 17.20
N TYR A 350 21.37 5.54 16.51
CA TYR A 350 20.68 4.34 16.92
C TYR A 350 21.65 3.19 17.15
N PRO A 351 21.48 2.42 18.24
CA PRO A 351 22.17 1.13 18.38
C PRO A 351 21.67 0.15 17.32
N SER A 352 22.47 -0.85 16.95
CA SER A 352 22.04 -1.92 16.06
C SER A 352 20.87 -2.70 16.66
N VAL A 353 20.00 -3.21 15.78
CA VAL A 353 18.85 -4.06 16.12
C VAL A 353 18.61 -5.01 14.96
N THR A 354 18.10 -6.20 15.20
CA THR A 354 17.65 -7.07 14.10
C THR A 354 16.25 -6.66 13.60
N THR A 355 15.95 -6.97 12.35
CA THR A 355 14.63 -6.74 11.77
C THR A 355 13.53 -7.39 12.61
N GLU A 356 13.72 -8.65 13.00
CA GLU A 356 12.71 -9.41 13.74
C GLU A 356 12.45 -8.81 15.13
N GLU A 357 13.51 -8.46 15.89
CA GLU A 357 13.36 -7.81 17.19
C GLU A 357 12.55 -6.52 17.08
N TYR A 358 12.84 -5.68 16.08
CA TYR A 358 12.15 -4.41 15.90
C TYR A 358 10.68 -4.64 15.54
N ILE A 359 10.40 -5.43 14.49
CA ILE A 359 9.04 -5.64 13.98
C ILE A 359 8.17 -6.36 15.01
N VAL A 360 8.67 -7.45 15.62
CA VAL A 360 7.92 -8.19 16.65
C VAL A 360 7.65 -7.32 17.86
N GLY A 361 8.61 -6.47 18.26
CA GLY A 361 8.41 -5.50 19.34
C GLY A 361 7.25 -4.55 19.04
N ARG A 362 7.19 -4.01 17.83
CA ARG A 362 6.11 -3.10 17.38
C ARG A 362 4.75 -3.81 17.27
N LEU A 363 4.72 -5.02 16.72
CA LEU A 363 3.49 -5.81 16.61
C LEU A 363 2.92 -6.18 17.99
N LYS A 364 3.76 -6.58 18.93
CA LYS A 364 3.32 -6.82 20.32
C LYS A 364 2.65 -5.60 20.93
N ALA A 365 3.24 -4.42 20.77
CA ALA A 365 2.65 -3.19 21.30
C ALA A 365 1.29 -2.88 20.64
N THR A 366 1.12 -3.16 19.34
CA THR A 366 -0.12 -2.85 18.60
C THR A 366 -1.29 -3.77 18.97
N TYR A 367 -1.03 -5.05 19.27
CA TYR A 367 -2.09 -6.07 19.37
C TYR A 367 -2.25 -6.69 20.77
N MET A 368 -1.25 -6.60 21.64
CA MET A 368 -1.30 -7.09 23.02
C MET A 368 -1.60 -5.98 24.02
#